data_941f71547ef45b3746f0bcee34e93878
#
_entry.id   941f71547ef45b3746f0bcee34e93878
#
_cell.length_a   1.000
_cell.length_b   1.000
_cell.length_c   1.000
_cell.angle_alpha   90.00
_cell.angle_beta   90.00
_cell.angle_gamma   90.00
#
_symmetry.space_group_name_H-M   'P 1'
#
loop_
_entity.id
_entity.type
_entity.pdbx_description
1 polymer ?
#
loop_
_entity_poly.entity_id
_entity_poly.type
_entity_poly.pdbx_seq_one_letter_code
_entity_poly.pdbx_strand_id
1 'polypeptide(L)'
;MAVLFDTSFLAAMLDPKVQGSGDADIDERLRFLLSGLDKEREVVIVPTPALSEVLIGAGDAAPQYLEILNKSARFRVAPFGERAAVEAAAAHREAIRAGDKKEGSASWAKVKFDRQIIAIARVEGVTRIYSNDDDIRRYLAGSGEIEVIKMGDLPSPPEPPRDLFSPEKK
;
A
#
# COMPACT_ATOMS: atom_id res chain seq x y z
N MET A 1 -12.18 7.40 -7.30
CA MET A 1 -11.95 7.02 -5.86
C MET A 1 -10.47 7.05 -5.58
N ALA A 2 -10.05 6.94 -4.33
CA ALA A 2 -8.64 6.91 -3.96
C ALA A 2 -8.31 5.65 -3.16
N VAL A 3 -7.13 5.09 -3.40
CA VAL A 3 -6.57 3.96 -2.67
C VAL A 3 -5.22 4.37 -2.08
N LEU A 4 -4.69 3.63 -1.11
CA LEU A 4 -3.39 3.93 -0.51
C LEU A 4 -2.46 2.73 -0.67
N PHE A 5 -1.21 3.01 -1.05
CA PHE A 5 -0.13 2.03 -1.02
C PHE A 5 0.77 2.28 0.19
N ASP A 6 1.00 1.25 0.97
CA ASP A 6 1.99 1.29 2.05
C ASP A 6 3.41 0.99 1.51
N THR A 7 4.38 0.93 2.42
CA THR A 7 5.78 0.64 2.10
C THR A 7 5.96 -0.64 1.29
N SER A 8 5.23 -1.71 1.62
CA SER A 8 5.38 -3.02 0.95
C SER A 8 4.96 -2.98 -0.52
N PHE A 9 3.85 -2.31 -0.83
CA PHE A 9 3.37 -2.15 -2.21
C PHE A 9 4.18 -1.11 -2.99
N LEU A 10 4.62 -0.02 -2.35
CA LEU A 10 5.50 0.95 -2.99
C LEU A 10 6.85 0.33 -3.35
N ALA A 11 7.44 -0.45 -2.45
CA ALA A 11 8.69 -1.16 -2.72
C ALA A 11 8.52 -2.16 -3.87
N ALA A 12 7.46 -2.97 -3.86
CA ALA A 12 7.19 -3.92 -4.93
C ALA A 12 6.98 -3.25 -6.30
N MET A 13 6.41 -2.06 -6.31
CA MET A 13 6.19 -1.29 -7.55
C MET A 13 7.45 -0.60 -8.06
N LEU A 14 8.28 -0.05 -7.16
CA LEU A 14 9.39 0.83 -7.51
C LEU A 14 10.74 0.11 -7.59
N ASP A 15 10.96 -0.94 -6.79
CA ASP A 15 12.23 -1.63 -6.70
C ASP A 15 12.31 -2.84 -7.66
N PRO A 16 13.13 -2.78 -8.72
CA PRO A 16 13.32 -3.89 -9.63
C PRO A 16 13.82 -5.18 -8.95
N LYS A 17 14.52 -5.06 -7.81
CA LYS A 17 15.01 -6.22 -7.04
C LYS A 17 13.86 -6.93 -6.32
N VAL A 18 12.84 -6.18 -5.91
CA VAL A 18 11.64 -6.74 -5.29
C VAL A 18 10.75 -7.34 -6.36
N GLN A 19 10.62 -6.69 -7.53
CA GLN A 19 9.84 -7.18 -8.68
C GLN A 19 10.37 -8.51 -9.27
N GLY A 20 11.64 -8.80 -9.13
CA GLY A 20 12.24 -10.03 -9.67
C GLY A 20 12.54 -11.11 -8.63
N SER A 21 12.21 -10.90 -7.38
CA SER A 21 12.74 -11.69 -6.26
C SER A 21 12.05 -13.03 -5.99
N GLY A 22 11.17 -13.51 -6.87
CA GLY A 22 10.82 -14.90 -6.78
C GLY A 22 9.40 -15.35 -7.05
N ASP A 23 8.45 -14.45 -7.21
CA ASP A 23 7.08 -14.86 -7.55
C ASP A 23 6.57 -14.09 -8.77
N ALA A 24 6.78 -14.68 -9.95
CA ALA A 24 6.31 -14.10 -11.22
C ALA A 24 4.80 -13.85 -11.22
N ASP A 25 4.04 -14.61 -10.44
CA ASP A 25 2.60 -14.44 -10.26
C ASP A 25 2.28 -13.14 -9.50
N ILE A 26 3.05 -12.81 -8.47
CA ILE A 26 2.87 -11.54 -7.73
C ILE A 26 3.15 -10.34 -8.62
N ASP A 27 4.21 -10.37 -9.42
CA ASP A 27 4.54 -9.30 -10.36
C ASP A 27 3.44 -9.10 -11.41
N GLU A 28 2.87 -10.20 -11.90
CA GLU A 28 1.79 -10.16 -12.87
C GLU A 28 0.49 -9.59 -12.26
N ARG A 29 0.13 -10.01 -11.06
CA ARG A 29 -1.01 -9.49 -10.29
C ARG A 29 -0.85 -8.00 -9.98
N LEU A 30 0.36 -7.56 -9.59
CA LEU A 30 0.63 -6.15 -9.32
C LEU A 30 0.49 -5.29 -10.59
N ARG A 31 1.02 -5.75 -11.73
CA ARG A 31 0.82 -5.07 -13.02
C ARG A 31 -0.65 -5.01 -13.41
N PHE A 32 -1.39 -6.09 -13.17
CA PHE A 32 -2.83 -6.14 -13.42
C PHE A 32 -3.59 -5.15 -12.54
N LEU A 33 -3.26 -5.09 -11.23
CA LEU A 33 -3.80 -4.08 -10.32
C LEU A 33 -3.54 -2.66 -10.83
N LEU A 34 -2.28 -2.31 -11.15
CA LEU A 34 -1.91 -0.98 -11.61
C LEU A 34 -2.65 -0.59 -12.91
N SER A 35 -2.80 -1.55 -13.84
CA SER A 35 -3.59 -1.36 -15.05
C SER A 35 -5.08 -1.11 -14.76
N GLY A 36 -5.64 -1.81 -13.77
CA GLY A 36 -7.01 -1.62 -13.30
C GLY A 36 -7.23 -0.23 -12.72
N LEU A 37 -6.37 0.17 -11.77
CA LEU A 37 -6.41 1.50 -11.15
C LEU A 37 -6.28 2.62 -12.19
N ASP A 38 -5.47 2.40 -13.24
CA ASP A 38 -5.33 3.35 -14.34
C ASP A 38 -6.61 3.46 -15.18
N LYS A 39 -7.22 2.36 -15.55
CA LYS A 39 -8.48 2.34 -16.31
C LYS A 39 -9.62 3.01 -15.53
N GLU A 40 -9.70 2.76 -14.23
CA GLU A 40 -10.72 3.34 -13.35
C GLU A 40 -10.41 4.78 -12.93
N ARG A 41 -9.26 5.31 -13.34
CA ARG A 41 -8.77 6.65 -12.97
C ARG A 41 -8.71 6.86 -11.47
N GLU A 42 -8.39 5.82 -10.72
CA GLU A 42 -8.20 5.92 -9.28
C GLU A 42 -6.87 6.59 -8.94
N VAL A 43 -6.88 7.39 -7.88
CA VAL A 43 -5.68 8.04 -7.36
C VAL A 43 -5.05 7.13 -6.31
N VAL A 44 -3.75 6.90 -6.44
CA VAL A 44 -2.96 6.16 -5.45
C VAL A 44 -2.30 7.15 -4.51
N ILE A 45 -2.72 7.13 -3.25
CA ILE A 45 -2.14 7.92 -2.17
C ILE A 45 -0.85 7.26 -1.71
N VAL A 46 0.21 8.05 -1.66
CA VAL A 46 1.52 7.68 -1.14
C VAL A 46 1.76 8.43 0.16
N PRO A 47 1.58 7.82 1.33
CA PRO A 47 1.80 8.50 2.60
C PRO A 47 3.28 8.78 2.83
N THR A 48 3.61 9.98 3.29
CA THR A 48 5.01 10.38 3.52
C THR A 48 5.79 9.45 4.45
N PRO A 49 5.22 8.81 5.48
CA PRO A 49 5.94 7.79 6.25
C PRO A 49 6.39 6.62 5.37
N ALA A 50 5.49 6.02 4.61
CA ALA A 50 5.83 4.89 3.72
C ALA A 50 6.82 5.31 2.62
N LEU A 51 6.67 6.50 2.05
CA LEU A 51 7.62 7.06 1.10
C LEU A 51 9.02 7.17 1.71
N SER A 52 9.14 7.66 2.94
CA SER A 52 10.42 7.76 3.65
C SER A 52 11.12 6.42 3.79
N GLU A 53 10.40 5.36 4.17
CA GLU A 53 10.97 4.00 4.26
C GLU A 53 11.45 3.48 2.91
N VAL A 54 10.66 3.64 1.87
CA VAL A 54 11.03 3.20 0.52
C VAL A 54 12.26 3.94 0.01
N LEU A 55 12.37 5.25 0.26
CA LEU A 55 13.54 6.03 -0.15
C LEU A 55 14.81 5.64 0.64
N ILE A 56 14.68 5.26 1.92
CA ILE A 56 15.80 4.71 2.71
C ILE A 56 16.28 3.39 2.06
N GLY A 57 15.35 2.50 1.71
CA GLY A 57 15.68 1.24 1.05
C GLY A 57 16.27 1.40 -0.36
N ALA A 58 15.85 2.44 -1.08
CA ALA A 58 16.31 2.74 -2.43
C ALA A 58 17.77 3.22 -2.50
N GLY A 59 18.30 3.86 -1.43
CA GLY A 59 19.64 4.42 -1.42
C GLY A 59 19.85 5.39 -2.60
N ASP A 60 20.84 5.11 -3.46
CA ASP A 60 21.16 5.94 -4.62
C ASP A 60 20.08 5.97 -5.71
N ALA A 61 19.13 5.03 -5.70
CA ALA A 61 17.99 5.00 -6.62
C ALA A 61 16.81 5.90 -6.17
N ALA A 62 16.88 6.51 -4.99
CA ALA A 62 15.81 7.35 -4.45
C ALA A 62 15.36 8.47 -5.40
N PRO A 63 16.23 9.21 -6.10
CA PRO A 63 15.81 10.23 -7.07
C PRO A 63 14.95 9.64 -8.22
N GLN A 64 15.26 8.43 -8.68
CA GLN A 64 14.50 7.76 -9.74
C GLN A 64 13.10 7.38 -9.27
N TYR A 65 12.97 6.92 -8.02
CA TYR A 65 11.66 6.60 -7.43
C TYR A 65 10.78 7.84 -7.31
N LEU A 66 11.34 8.96 -6.86
CA LEU A 66 10.63 10.24 -6.81
C LEU A 66 10.21 10.69 -8.22
N GLU A 67 11.08 10.53 -9.22
CA GLU A 67 10.75 10.88 -10.59
C GLU A 67 9.58 10.06 -11.14
N ILE A 68 9.54 8.73 -10.89
CA ILE A 68 8.44 7.85 -11.29
C ILE A 68 7.12 8.33 -10.66
N LEU A 69 7.13 8.59 -9.36
CA LEU A 69 5.94 9.04 -8.64
C LEU A 69 5.45 10.40 -9.14
N ASN A 70 6.36 11.35 -9.37
CA ASN A 70 6.03 12.72 -9.78
C ASN A 70 5.58 12.83 -11.25
N LYS A 71 6.05 11.94 -12.12
CA LYS A 71 5.65 11.92 -13.55
C LYS A 71 4.23 11.38 -13.76
N SER A 72 3.72 10.60 -12.84
CA SER A 72 2.41 9.99 -12.96
C SER A 72 1.34 10.82 -12.25
N ALA A 73 0.33 11.24 -12.98
CA ALA A 73 -0.85 11.91 -12.39
C ALA A 73 -1.68 11.00 -11.47
N ARG A 74 -1.35 9.69 -11.41
CA ARG A 74 -2.04 8.71 -10.56
C ARG A 74 -1.56 8.73 -9.13
N PHE A 75 -0.28 9.04 -8.91
CA PHE A 75 0.29 9.06 -7.58
C PHE A 75 0.17 10.45 -6.97
N ARG A 76 -0.27 10.48 -5.73
CA ARG A 76 -0.33 11.70 -4.94
C ARG A 76 0.31 11.47 -3.58
N VAL A 77 1.43 12.14 -3.34
CA VAL A 77 2.09 12.11 -2.04
C VAL A 77 1.24 12.89 -1.04
N ALA A 78 0.87 12.23 0.06
CA ALA A 78 0.07 12.81 1.13
C ALA A 78 0.91 12.95 2.41
N PRO A 79 1.06 14.18 2.94
CA PRO A 79 1.85 14.41 4.14
C PRO A 79 1.13 13.95 5.40
N PHE A 80 1.91 13.56 6.42
CA PHE A 80 1.42 13.47 7.79
C PHE A 80 1.27 14.89 8.35
N GLY A 81 0.21 15.57 7.91
CA GLY A 81 -0.12 16.93 8.31
C GLY A 81 -0.94 17.01 9.58
N GLU A 82 -1.39 18.24 9.92
CA GLU A 82 -2.12 18.52 11.15
C GLU A 82 -3.36 17.64 11.34
N ARG A 83 -4.21 17.50 10.31
CA ARG A 83 -5.42 16.66 10.38
C ARG A 83 -5.09 15.19 10.67
N ALA A 84 -4.07 14.65 10.00
CA ALA A 84 -3.61 13.29 10.24
C ALA A 84 -2.99 13.13 11.64
N ALA A 85 -2.29 14.16 12.14
CA ALA A 85 -1.75 14.14 13.49
C ALA A 85 -2.85 14.11 14.57
N VAL A 86 -3.93 14.85 14.38
CA VAL A 86 -5.10 14.83 15.28
C VAL A 86 -5.76 13.45 15.26
N GLU A 87 -5.97 12.87 14.08
CA GLU A 87 -6.55 11.55 13.90
C GLU A 87 -5.69 10.44 14.56
N ALA A 88 -4.39 10.45 14.32
CA ALA A 88 -3.46 9.53 14.94
C ALA A 88 -3.44 9.65 16.48
N ALA A 89 -3.45 10.88 17.00
CA ALA A 89 -3.50 11.15 18.43
C ALA A 89 -4.78 10.61 19.09
N ALA A 90 -5.92 10.75 18.43
CA ALA A 90 -7.18 10.19 18.91
C ALA A 90 -7.12 8.66 19.02
N ALA A 91 -6.66 7.97 17.98
CA ALA A 91 -6.48 6.52 17.98
C ALA A 91 -5.49 6.05 19.05
N HIS A 92 -4.37 6.75 19.25
CA HIS A 92 -3.42 6.43 20.32
C HIS A 92 -4.01 6.57 21.72
N ARG A 93 -4.78 7.63 21.95
CA ARG A 93 -5.43 7.86 23.26
C ARG A 93 -6.45 6.78 23.58
N GLU A 94 -7.20 6.33 22.58
CA GLU A 94 -8.17 5.26 22.74
C GLU A 94 -7.50 3.94 23.13
N ALA A 95 -6.44 3.52 22.41
CA ALA A 95 -5.69 2.32 22.74
C ALA A 95 -5.02 2.39 24.13
N ILE A 96 -4.50 3.55 24.51
CA ILE A 96 -3.94 3.74 25.86
C ILE A 96 -5.03 3.57 26.93
N ARG A 97 -6.21 4.11 26.72
CA ARG A 97 -7.36 3.98 27.64
C ARG A 97 -7.86 2.54 27.72
N ALA A 98 -7.83 1.82 26.61
CA ALA A 98 -8.18 0.39 26.58
C ALA A 98 -7.11 -0.52 27.24
N GLY A 99 -5.97 0.04 27.65
CA GLY A 99 -4.88 -0.70 28.29
C GLY A 99 -4.01 -1.49 27.31
N ASP A 100 -4.24 -1.37 26.02
CA ASP A 100 -3.47 -2.04 24.96
C ASP A 100 -2.76 -1.03 24.06
N LYS A 101 -1.80 -0.32 24.62
CA LYS A 101 -1.02 0.70 23.90
C LYS A 101 -0.33 0.16 22.64
N LYS A 102 0.11 -1.09 22.67
CA LYS A 102 0.85 -1.72 21.56
C LYS A 102 -0.03 -2.51 20.61
N GLU A 103 -1.24 -2.85 21.00
CA GLU A 103 -2.19 -3.65 20.23
C GLU A 103 -1.55 -4.93 19.64
N GLY A 104 -0.73 -5.61 20.46
CA GLY A 104 -0.01 -6.81 20.03
C GLY A 104 1.23 -6.59 19.16
N SER A 105 1.57 -5.35 18.81
CA SER A 105 2.78 -5.04 18.03
C SER A 105 4.05 -5.16 18.87
N ALA A 106 5.18 -5.51 18.21
CA ALA A 106 6.47 -5.70 18.86
C ALA A 106 7.04 -4.41 19.47
N SER A 107 6.80 -3.24 18.84
CA SER A 107 7.36 -1.97 19.30
C SER A 107 6.39 -0.82 19.21
N TRP A 108 6.52 0.14 20.14
CA TRP A 108 5.75 1.37 20.13
C TRP A 108 6.08 2.27 18.92
N ALA A 109 7.31 2.22 18.43
CA ALA A 109 7.72 2.96 17.24
C ALA A 109 6.94 2.49 16.00
N LYS A 110 6.81 1.16 15.82
CA LYS A 110 6.02 0.57 14.74
C LYS A 110 4.55 0.98 14.84
N VAL A 111 3.94 0.84 16.01
CA VAL A 111 2.54 1.26 16.22
C VAL A 111 2.30 2.71 15.80
N LYS A 112 3.21 3.62 16.20
CA LYS A 112 3.09 5.04 15.82
C LYS A 112 3.18 5.23 14.30
N PHE A 113 4.06 4.50 13.64
CA PHE A 113 4.27 4.58 12.21
C PHE A 113 3.05 4.09 11.43
N ASP A 114 2.55 2.90 11.76
CA ASP A 114 1.36 2.32 11.12
C ASP A 114 0.12 3.20 11.32
N ARG A 115 -0.05 3.78 12.50
CA ARG A 115 -1.14 4.72 12.77
C ARG A 115 -1.03 6.03 12.01
N GLN A 116 0.18 6.49 11.69
CA GLN A 116 0.35 7.65 10.80
C GLN A 116 -0.16 7.33 9.39
N ILE A 117 0.15 6.13 8.87
CA ILE A 117 -0.35 5.67 7.56
C ILE A 117 -1.88 5.59 7.58
N ILE A 118 -2.47 4.97 8.60
CA ILE A 118 -3.93 4.85 8.75
C ILE A 118 -4.60 6.22 8.87
N ALA A 119 -4.01 7.13 9.65
CA ALA A 119 -4.54 8.48 9.81
C ALA A 119 -4.54 9.26 8.49
N ILE A 120 -3.49 9.15 7.69
CA ILE A 120 -3.44 9.71 6.34
C ILE A 120 -4.53 9.08 5.48
N ALA A 121 -4.71 7.75 5.53
CA ALA A 121 -5.75 7.05 4.77
C ALA A 121 -7.16 7.60 5.07
N ARG A 122 -7.47 7.80 6.35
CA ARG A 122 -8.76 8.37 6.79
C ARG A 122 -8.94 9.81 6.33
N VAL A 123 -7.92 10.66 6.50
CA VAL A 123 -7.96 12.07 6.07
C VAL A 123 -8.14 12.22 4.58
N GLU A 124 -7.52 11.32 3.80
CA GLU A 124 -7.61 11.29 2.34
C GLU A 124 -8.89 10.59 1.82
N GLY A 125 -9.68 10.01 2.71
CA GLY A 125 -10.94 9.33 2.37
C GLY A 125 -10.74 8.11 1.50
N VAL A 126 -9.64 7.36 1.69
CA VAL A 126 -9.42 6.12 0.93
C VAL A 126 -10.33 5.01 1.44
N THR A 127 -10.73 4.14 0.54
CA THR A 127 -11.56 2.97 0.86
C THR A 127 -10.76 1.67 0.94
N ARG A 128 -9.53 1.66 0.38
CA ARG A 128 -8.65 0.48 0.34
C ARG A 128 -7.22 0.88 0.65
N ILE A 129 -6.57 0.10 1.51
CA ILE A 129 -5.12 0.13 1.75
C ILE A 129 -4.53 -1.14 1.19
N TYR A 130 -3.55 -1.03 0.34
CA TYR A 130 -2.74 -2.13 -0.16
C TYR A 130 -1.51 -2.29 0.71
N SER A 131 -1.47 -3.35 1.53
CA SER A 131 -0.43 -3.59 2.52
C SER A 131 -0.26 -5.07 2.84
N ASN A 132 0.99 -5.52 2.96
CA ASN A 132 1.31 -6.84 3.50
C ASN A 132 1.42 -6.85 5.04
N ASP A 133 1.28 -5.70 5.69
CA ASP A 133 1.43 -5.59 7.13
C ASP A 133 0.16 -6.05 7.87
N ASP A 134 0.31 -7.11 8.68
CA ASP A 134 -0.77 -7.63 9.50
C ASP A 134 -1.21 -6.68 10.62
N ASP A 135 -0.32 -5.78 11.06
CA ASP A 135 -0.62 -4.81 12.09
C ASP A 135 -1.61 -3.77 11.56
N ILE A 136 -1.42 -3.25 10.35
CA ILE A 136 -2.37 -2.33 9.70
C ILE A 136 -3.74 -2.98 9.57
N ARG A 137 -3.78 -4.25 9.13
CA ARG A 137 -5.03 -5.01 9.02
C ARG A 137 -5.72 -5.17 10.37
N ARG A 138 -4.96 -5.46 11.42
CA ARG A 138 -5.48 -5.64 12.78
C ARG A 138 -6.03 -4.33 13.36
N TYR A 139 -5.34 -3.20 13.16
CA TYR A 139 -5.81 -1.89 13.65
C TYR A 139 -7.09 -1.42 12.98
N LEU A 140 -7.37 -1.87 11.77
CA LEU A 140 -8.60 -1.57 11.03
C LEU A 140 -9.67 -2.63 11.18
N ALA A 141 -9.36 -3.78 11.80
CA ALA A 141 -10.33 -4.86 12.03
C ALA A 141 -11.50 -4.35 12.88
N GLY A 142 -12.70 -4.52 12.36
CA GLY A 142 -13.94 -4.11 13.04
C GLY A 142 -14.40 -2.67 12.78
N SER A 143 -13.60 -1.80 12.17
CA SER A 143 -14.07 -0.47 11.78
C SER A 143 -14.98 -0.47 10.56
N GLY A 144 -14.79 -1.44 9.66
CA GLY A 144 -15.55 -1.53 8.40
C GLY A 144 -15.33 -0.37 7.42
N GLU A 145 -14.46 0.58 7.77
CA GLU A 145 -14.28 1.82 7.00
C GLU A 145 -13.30 1.67 5.83
N ILE A 146 -12.23 0.90 6.03
CA ILE A 146 -11.14 0.74 5.06
C ILE A 146 -10.80 -0.75 4.93
N GLU A 147 -10.82 -1.25 3.70
CA GLU A 147 -10.40 -2.61 3.39
C GLU A 147 -8.87 -2.68 3.27
N VAL A 148 -8.25 -3.73 3.83
CA VAL A 148 -6.81 -3.98 3.68
C VAL A 148 -6.60 -5.19 2.78
N ILE A 149 -5.91 -4.97 1.66
CA ILE A 149 -5.65 -5.97 0.62
C ILE A 149 -4.17 -6.30 0.61
N LYS A 150 -3.82 -7.59 0.75
CA LYS A 150 -2.45 -8.08 0.65
C LYS A 150 -2.09 -8.43 -0.80
N MET A 151 -0.79 -8.52 -1.10
CA MET A 151 -0.33 -8.95 -2.43
C MET A 151 -0.84 -10.33 -2.81
N GLY A 152 -0.89 -11.26 -1.86
CA GLY A 152 -1.43 -12.60 -2.08
C GLY A 152 -2.93 -12.65 -2.38
N ASP A 153 -3.66 -11.62 -1.98
CA ASP A 153 -5.11 -11.50 -2.19
C ASP A 153 -5.45 -10.78 -3.52
N LEU A 154 -4.44 -10.31 -4.26
CA LEU A 154 -4.67 -9.66 -5.55
C LEU A 154 -5.24 -10.65 -6.58
N PRO A 155 -6.21 -10.22 -7.40
CA PRO A 155 -6.74 -11.05 -8.46
C PRO A 155 -5.68 -11.36 -9.51
N SER A 156 -5.67 -12.58 -10.01
CA SER A 156 -4.88 -12.94 -11.19
C SER A 156 -5.46 -12.28 -12.43
N PRO A 157 -4.62 -11.87 -13.39
CA PRO A 157 -5.12 -11.42 -14.68
C PRO A 157 -5.91 -12.52 -15.37
N PRO A 158 -6.90 -12.19 -16.22
CA PRO A 158 -7.64 -13.17 -16.97
C PRO A 158 -6.70 -13.96 -17.89
N GLU A 159 -6.91 -15.29 -17.98
CA GLU A 159 -6.18 -16.09 -18.95
C GLU A 159 -6.33 -15.49 -20.36
N PRO A 160 -5.24 -15.41 -21.13
CA PRO A 160 -5.34 -14.99 -22.52
C PRO A 160 -6.31 -15.91 -23.28
N PRO A 161 -7.10 -15.38 -24.22
CA PRO A 161 -8.00 -16.21 -25.03
C PRO A 161 -7.21 -17.40 -25.60
N ARG A 162 -7.69 -18.62 -25.35
CA ARG A 162 -7.08 -19.80 -25.96
C ARG A 162 -7.18 -19.65 -27.47
N ASP A 163 -6.03 -19.63 -28.13
CA ASP A 163 -6.01 -19.66 -29.58
C ASP A 163 -6.57 -21.00 -30.05
N LEU A 164 -7.79 -20.97 -30.56
CA LEU A 164 -8.50 -22.15 -31.05
C LEU A 164 -7.80 -22.82 -32.25
N PHE A 165 -6.77 -22.16 -32.78
CA PHE A 165 -6.03 -22.62 -33.96
C PHE A 165 -4.59 -23.03 -33.62
N SER A 166 -4.16 -23.02 -32.36
CA SER A 166 -2.86 -23.55 -31.99
C SER A 166 -2.87 -25.10 -32.08
N PRO A 167 -2.04 -25.72 -32.91
CA PRO A 167 -1.98 -27.19 -32.98
C PRO A 167 -1.46 -27.72 -31.64
N GLU A 168 -2.17 -28.69 -31.07
CA GLU A 168 -1.74 -29.44 -29.89
C GLU A 168 -0.30 -29.95 -30.15
N LYS A 169 0.66 -29.51 -29.35
CA LYS A 169 1.99 -30.14 -29.33
C LYS A 169 1.83 -31.54 -28.77
N LYS A 170 1.95 -32.53 -29.69
CA LYS A 170 2.12 -33.94 -29.35
C LYS A 170 3.47 -34.18 -28.65
#